data_1da868e3ccae45aec75690e178462f87
#
_entry.id   1da868e3ccae45aec75690e178462f87
#
_cell.length_a   1.000
_cell.length_b   1.000
_cell.length_c   1.000
_cell.angle_alpha   90.00
_cell.angle_beta   90.00
_cell.angle_gamma   90.00
#
_symmetry.space_group_name_H-M   'P 1'
#
loop_
_entity.id
_entity.type
_entity.pdbx_description
1 polymer ?
#
loop_
_entity_poly.entity_id
_entity_poly.type
_entity_poly.pdbx_seq_one_letter_code
_entity_poly.pdbx_strand_id
1 'polypeptide(L)'
;GYVVSPYKMFSRHGYGVAWVSDRLSNMKKEQLKNGPSENWELGTRDTGSYATFSDVIDYMAWLGSNFTKSNKIREQLNAASKAIKSHESEIISLIINGTSELPGLNEIKKINIIGDNSLNPREGVVSFYLKGVSSNLIVEQLRKNNIRVHIRKNDHYCGNILNPLKLNDCIRLSICHYNSKNEAKEFLKVINRICQN
;
A
#
# COMPACT_ATOMS: atom_id res chain seq x y z
N GLY A 1 13.06 -3.58 18.20
CA GLY A 1 11.60 -3.46 18.12
C GLY A 1 11.09 -3.37 16.70
N TYR A 2 9.85 -3.73 16.51
CA TYR A 2 9.14 -3.61 15.25
C TYR A 2 7.70 -3.16 15.50
N VAL A 3 7.22 -2.16 14.75
CA VAL A 3 5.89 -1.57 14.93
C VAL A 3 5.11 -1.64 13.63
N VAL A 4 3.85 -2.04 13.71
CA VAL A 4 2.95 -2.10 12.57
C VAL A 4 1.67 -1.31 12.83
N SER A 5 1.09 -0.80 11.76
CA SER A 5 -0.27 -0.23 11.74
C SER A 5 -1.21 -1.24 11.10
N PRO A 6 -1.91 -2.07 11.89
CA PRO A 6 -2.69 -3.20 11.36
C PRO A 6 -3.80 -2.80 10.39
N TYR A 7 -4.35 -1.58 10.48
CA TYR A 7 -5.35 -1.10 9.52
C TYR A 7 -4.84 -1.04 8.07
N LYS A 8 -3.51 -0.95 7.85
CA LYS A 8 -2.90 -1.06 6.52
C LYS A 8 -2.87 -2.48 5.99
N MET A 9 -3.21 -3.44 6.84
CA MET A 9 -3.31 -4.87 6.54
C MET A 9 -4.76 -5.37 6.72
N PHE A 10 -5.74 -4.49 6.46
CA PHE A 10 -7.20 -4.79 6.51
C PHE A 10 -7.80 -4.94 7.90
N SER A 11 -7.04 -4.74 8.97
CA SER A 11 -7.56 -4.72 10.32
C SER A 11 -8.23 -3.37 10.65
N ARG A 12 -8.86 -3.29 11.82
CA ARG A 12 -9.53 -2.09 12.31
C ARG A 12 -8.55 -0.92 12.45
N HIS A 13 -9.04 0.30 12.22
CA HIS A 13 -8.29 1.53 12.47
C HIS A 13 -8.28 1.89 13.96
N GLY A 14 -7.26 2.61 14.41
CA GLY A 14 -7.22 3.25 15.74
C GLY A 14 -6.27 2.61 16.74
N TYR A 15 -5.47 1.62 16.34
CA TYR A 15 -4.45 1.00 17.19
C TYR A 15 -3.18 0.65 16.42
N GLY A 16 -2.12 0.35 17.15
CA GLY A 16 -0.86 -0.16 16.65
C GLY A 16 -0.46 -1.44 17.34
N VAL A 17 0.39 -2.24 16.74
CA VAL A 17 1.00 -3.41 17.35
C VAL A 17 2.50 -3.26 17.31
N ALA A 18 3.14 -3.48 18.44
CA ALA A 18 4.60 -3.43 18.58
C ALA A 18 5.12 -4.78 19.09
N TRP A 19 6.16 -5.28 18.43
CA TRP A 19 7.03 -6.29 19.02
C TRP A 19 8.26 -5.61 19.63
N VAL A 20 8.55 -5.94 20.86
CA VAL A 20 9.62 -5.34 21.66
C VAL A 20 10.57 -6.43 22.12
N SER A 21 11.86 -6.29 21.82
CA SER A 21 12.89 -7.24 22.29
C SER A 21 13.21 -7.03 23.78
N ASP A 22 13.76 -8.05 24.43
CA ASP A 22 14.18 -7.98 25.85
C ASP A 22 15.13 -6.80 26.11
N ARG A 23 16.06 -6.51 25.19
CA ARG A 23 16.96 -5.36 25.30
C ARG A 23 16.22 -4.03 25.38
N LEU A 24 15.14 -3.87 24.59
CA LEU A 24 14.36 -2.65 24.59
C LEU A 24 13.38 -2.63 25.77
N SER A 25 12.80 -3.76 26.15
CA SER A 25 11.87 -3.83 27.29
C SER A 25 12.53 -3.51 28.64
N ASN A 26 13.83 -3.75 28.75
CA ASN A 26 14.63 -3.40 29.94
C ASN A 26 15.07 -1.93 30.01
N MET A 27 14.79 -1.12 28.99
CA MET A 27 15.08 0.31 29.04
C MET A 27 14.06 1.05 29.93
N LYS A 28 14.55 2.15 30.57
CA LYS A 28 13.64 3.02 31.32
C LYS A 28 12.55 3.57 30.41
N LYS A 29 11.31 3.43 30.83
CA LYS A 29 10.11 3.85 30.11
C LYS A 29 9.09 4.43 31.06
N GLU A 30 8.10 5.11 30.54
CA GLU A 30 6.92 5.53 31.29
C GLU A 30 6.11 4.30 31.72
N GLN A 31 5.57 4.33 32.92
CA GLN A 31 4.81 3.24 33.50
C GLN A 31 3.66 3.79 34.35
N LEU A 32 2.58 3.04 34.42
CA LEU A 32 1.53 3.31 35.39
C LEU A 32 2.08 3.09 36.81
N LYS A 33 1.70 3.95 37.75
CA LYS A 33 2.09 3.81 39.15
C LYS A 33 1.63 2.44 39.68
N ASN A 34 2.55 1.66 40.20
CA ASN A 34 2.34 0.28 40.65
C ASN A 34 1.94 -0.73 39.55
N GLY A 35 2.10 -0.38 38.27
CA GLY A 35 1.91 -1.31 37.16
C GLY A 35 3.09 -2.28 37.02
N PRO A 36 2.88 -3.43 36.34
CA PRO A 36 3.96 -4.38 36.05
C PRO A 36 5.07 -3.74 35.25
N SER A 37 6.33 -4.06 35.58
CA SER A 37 7.53 -3.44 34.95
C SER A 37 7.65 -3.75 33.45
N GLU A 38 7.14 -4.87 33.01
CA GLU A 38 7.12 -5.32 31.60
C GLU A 38 6.00 -4.69 30.78
N ASN A 39 5.03 -4.02 31.42
CA ASN A 39 3.91 -3.43 30.71
C ASN A 39 4.33 -2.14 29.99
N TRP A 40 4.07 -2.08 28.67
CA TRP A 40 4.30 -0.91 27.82
C TRP A 40 3.04 -0.09 27.58
N GLU A 41 1.89 -0.56 28.03
CA GLU A 41 0.62 0.12 27.81
C GLU A 41 0.25 0.98 29.00
N LEU A 42 -0.10 2.23 28.74
CA LEU A 42 -0.46 3.21 29.75
C LEU A 42 -1.99 3.35 29.92
N GLY A 43 -2.77 2.45 29.32
CA GLY A 43 -4.23 2.50 29.36
C GLY A 43 -4.87 1.16 29.10
N THR A 44 -6.20 1.18 29.04
CA THR A 44 -7.03 -0.02 28.75
C THR A 44 -6.87 -0.44 27.29
N ARG A 45 -6.66 -1.74 27.07
CA ARG A 45 -6.58 -2.32 25.72
C ARG A 45 -7.96 -2.37 25.07
N ASP A 46 -8.02 -2.04 23.78
CA ASP A 46 -9.16 -2.40 22.93
C ASP A 46 -8.98 -3.84 22.44
N THR A 47 -9.51 -4.79 23.20
CA THR A 47 -9.40 -6.23 22.89
C THR A 47 -10.06 -6.57 21.55
N GLY A 48 -11.14 -5.86 21.18
CA GLY A 48 -11.78 -6.02 19.87
C GLY A 48 -10.87 -5.67 18.71
N SER A 49 -10.02 -4.65 18.85
CA SER A 49 -9.03 -4.29 17.83
C SER A 49 -7.97 -5.39 17.66
N TYR A 50 -7.50 -5.98 18.75
CA TYR A 50 -6.54 -7.10 18.67
C TYR A 50 -7.19 -8.36 18.07
N ALA A 51 -8.46 -8.65 18.38
CA ALA A 51 -9.20 -9.74 17.73
C ALA A 51 -9.24 -9.56 16.20
N THR A 52 -9.50 -8.35 15.70
CA THR A 52 -9.49 -8.11 14.25
C THR A 52 -8.11 -8.33 13.61
N PHE A 53 -7.02 -8.16 14.37
CA PHE A 53 -5.70 -8.49 13.85
C PHE A 53 -5.47 -10.01 13.78
N SER A 54 -5.98 -10.77 14.73
CA SER A 54 -5.97 -12.23 14.66
C SER A 54 -6.71 -12.72 13.42
N ASP A 55 -7.90 -12.17 13.14
CA ASP A 55 -8.67 -12.53 11.93
C ASP A 55 -7.89 -12.21 10.63
N VAL A 56 -7.10 -11.15 10.59
CA VAL A 56 -6.22 -10.85 9.45
C VAL A 56 -5.12 -11.91 9.30
N ILE A 57 -4.54 -12.38 10.41
CA ILE A 57 -3.54 -13.47 10.38
C ILE A 57 -4.17 -14.76 9.85
N ASP A 58 -5.37 -15.10 10.33
CA ASP A 58 -6.11 -16.28 9.87
C ASP A 58 -6.49 -16.19 8.40
N TYR A 59 -6.95 -15.01 7.94
CA TYR A 59 -7.21 -14.76 6.53
C TYR A 59 -5.95 -14.96 5.67
N MET A 60 -4.81 -14.41 6.09
CA MET A 60 -3.55 -14.56 5.35
C MET A 60 -3.04 -16.00 5.36
N ALA A 61 -3.22 -16.72 6.46
CA ALA A 61 -2.88 -18.14 6.55
C ALA A 61 -3.78 -18.97 5.62
N TRP A 62 -5.09 -18.70 5.63
CA TRP A 62 -6.04 -19.33 4.69
C TRP A 62 -5.66 -19.03 3.23
N LEU A 63 -5.38 -17.77 2.89
CA LEU A 63 -4.92 -17.43 1.54
C LEU A 63 -3.68 -18.23 1.17
N GLY A 64 -2.70 -18.30 2.05
CA GLY A 64 -1.44 -19.00 1.83
C GLY A 64 -1.59 -20.52 1.72
N SER A 65 -2.58 -21.11 2.38
CA SER A 65 -2.85 -22.55 2.28
C SER A 65 -3.21 -23.01 0.86
N ASN A 66 -3.63 -22.07 -0.01
CA ASN A 66 -3.83 -22.37 -1.44
C ASN A 66 -2.52 -22.49 -2.24
N PHE A 67 -1.39 -22.09 -1.66
CA PHE A 67 -0.08 -22.05 -2.32
C PHE A 67 0.98 -22.94 -1.63
N THR A 68 0.62 -23.62 -0.53
CA THR A 68 1.50 -24.59 0.17
C THR A 68 0.69 -25.73 0.75
N LYS A 69 1.30 -26.90 0.87
CA LYS A 69 0.72 -28.06 1.54
C LYS A 69 0.98 -28.08 3.06
N SER A 70 1.73 -27.10 3.56
CA SER A 70 2.08 -27.03 4.98
C SER A 70 0.91 -26.56 5.82
N ASN A 71 0.72 -27.20 6.99
CA ASN A 71 -0.25 -26.79 8.00
C ASN A 71 0.32 -25.81 9.03
N LYS A 72 1.60 -25.39 8.87
CA LYS A 72 2.22 -24.43 9.77
C LYS A 72 1.87 -23.02 9.36
N ILE A 73 1.26 -22.24 10.26
CA ILE A 73 0.84 -20.86 10.02
C ILE A 73 1.97 -20.01 9.41
N ARG A 74 3.20 -20.11 9.94
CA ARG A 74 4.34 -19.34 9.41
C ARG A 74 4.62 -19.64 7.93
N GLU A 75 4.53 -20.88 7.52
CA GLU A 75 4.77 -21.30 6.15
C GLU A 75 3.62 -20.84 5.23
N GLN A 76 2.38 -20.89 5.73
CA GLN A 76 1.20 -20.37 5.03
C GLN A 76 1.30 -18.86 4.85
N LEU A 77 1.65 -18.08 5.88
CA LEU A 77 1.86 -16.64 5.77
C LEU A 77 2.96 -16.28 4.77
N ASN A 78 4.05 -17.04 4.76
CA ASN A 78 5.13 -16.84 3.77
C ASN A 78 4.66 -17.16 2.34
N ALA A 79 3.84 -18.17 2.16
CA ALA A 79 3.28 -18.52 0.86
C ALA A 79 2.30 -17.43 0.37
N ALA A 80 1.43 -16.92 1.25
CA ALA A 80 0.55 -15.80 0.95
C ALA A 80 1.33 -14.56 0.52
N SER A 81 2.36 -14.18 1.29
CA SER A 81 3.20 -13.02 0.97
C SER A 81 3.86 -13.12 -0.40
N LYS A 82 4.39 -14.31 -0.75
CA LYS A 82 4.98 -14.54 -2.08
C LYS A 82 3.95 -14.45 -3.20
N ALA A 83 2.78 -15.05 -3.02
CA ALA A 83 1.70 -15.03 -4.00
C ALA A 83 1.17 -13.59 -4.22
N ILE A 84 0.93 -12.84 -3.14
CA ILE A 84 0.51 -11.44 -3.19
C ILE A 84 1.55 -10.62 -3.96
N LYS A 85 2.82 -10.72 -3.57
CA LYS A 85 3.90 -9.96 -4.20
C LYS A 85 4.01 -10.25 -5.70
N SER A 86 3.91 -11.52 -6.11
CA SER A 86 3.93 -11.89 -7.52
C SER A 86 2.76 -11.28 -8.27
N HIS A 87 1.55 -11.42 -7.74
CA HIS A 87 0.32 -10.90 -8.35
C HIS A 87 0.35 -9.37 -8.49
N GLU A 88 0.70 -8.66 -7.42
CA GLU A 88 0.81 -7.20 -7.44
C GLU A 88 1.89 -6.72 -8.41
N SER A 89 3.04 -7.41 -8.48
CA SER A 89 4.11 -7.08 -9.42
C SER A 89 3.67 -7.23 -10.88
N GLU A 90 2.88 -8.25 -11.21
CA GLU A 90 2.32 -8.44 -12.56
C GLU A 90 1.36 -7.31 -12.92
N ILE A 91 0.49 -6.89 -11.99
CA ILE A 91 -0.44 -5.78 -12.22
C ILE A 91 0.32 -4.45 -12.37
N ILE A 92 1.31 -4.19 -11.52
CA ILE A 92 2.15 -2.99 -11.59
C ILE A 92 2.92 -2.95 -12.92
N SER A 93 3.50 -4.07 -13.34
CA SER A 93 4.19 -4.18 -14.63
C SER A 93 3.24 -3.86 -15.78
N LEU A 94 2.02 -4.39 -15.75
CA LEU A 94 0.99 -4.08 -16.74
C LEU A 94 0.64 -2.59 -16.77
N ILE A 95 0.48 -1.95 -15.61
CA ILE A 95 0.17 -0.52 -15.52
C ILE A 95 1.31 0.34 -16.05
N ILE A 96 2.56 0.00 -15.72
CA ILE A 96 3.72 0.79 -16.12
C ILE A 96 4.07 0.58 -17.60
N ASN A 97 4.07 -0.67 -18.06
CA ASN A 97 4.59 -1.05 -19.37
C ASN A 97 3.50 -1.28 -20.44
N GLY A 98 2.22 -1.39 -20.01
CA GLY A 98 1.12 -1.64 -20.93
C GLY A 98 1.09 -3.07 -21.51
N THR A 99 0.45 -3.17 -22.67
CA THR A 99 0.38 -4.37 -23.51
C THR A 99 0.66 -3.99 -24.97
N SER A 100 0.76 -4.96 -25.87
CA SER A 100 0.86 -4.70 -27.31
C SER A 100 -0.24 -3.79 -27.89
N GLU A 101 -1.41 -3.78 -27.25
CA GLU A 101 -2.58 -3.04 -27.72
C GLU A 101 -2.89 -1.78 -26.89
N LEU A 102 -2.31 -1.64 -25.71
CA LEU A 102 -2.67 -0.62 -24.74
C LEU A 102 -1.42 -0.02 -24.09
N PRO A 103 -1.09 1.25 -24.40
CA PRO A 103 0.09 1.91 -23.84
C PRO A 103 0.07 1.95 -22.32
N GLY A 104 1.21 1.64 -21.70
CA GLY A 104 1.43 1.80 -20.27
C GLY A 104 1.77 3.25 -19.89
N LEU A 105 1.84 3.52 -18.59
CA LEU A 105 2.16 4.88 -18.10
C LEU A 105 3.51 5.39 -18.61
N ASN A 106 4.51 4.52 -18.82
CA ASN A 106 5.83 4.90 -19.36
C ASN A 106 5.78 5.35 -20.82
N GLU A 107 4.77 4.92 -21.59
CA GLU A 107 4.65 5.22 -23.02
C GLU A 107 3.82 6.49 -23.26
N ILE A 108 3.11 6.98 -22.24
CA ILE A 108 2.29 8.19 -22.36
C ILE A 108 3.16 9.43 -22.09
N LYS A 109 3.54 10.15 -23.14
CA LYS A 109 4.48 11.30 -23.08
C LYS A 109 4.15 12.38 -22.05
N LYS A 110 2.87 12.60 -21.75
CA LYS A 110 2.44 13.60 -20.76
C LYS A 110 2.63 13.12 -19.31
N ILE A 111 2.81 11.83 -19.05
CA ILE A 111 2.90 11.23 -17.73
C ILE A 111 4.36 11.15 -17.28
N ASN A 112 4.58 11.53 -16.03
CA ASN A 112 5.86 11.39 -15.35
C ASN A 112 5.64 10.53 -14.09
N ILE A 113 6.23 9.35 -14.05
CA ILE A 113 6.17 8.46 -12.89
C ILE A 113 7.19 8.94 -11.86
N ILE A 114 6.77 9.01 -10.60
CA ILE A 114 7.64 9.38 -9.49
C ILE A 114 8.36 8.13 -8.97
N GLY A 115 9.67 8.24 -8.79
CA GLY A 115 10.55 7.17 -8.34
C GLY A 115 11.26 6.46 -9.49
N ASP A 116 12.19 5.59 -9.13
CA ASP A 116 12.99 4.85 -10.10
C ASP A 116 12.22 3.65 -10.66
N ASN A 117 12.01 3.65 -11.97
CA ASN A 117 11.33 2.55 -12.66
C ASN A 117 12.26 1.33 -12.89
N SER A 118 13.58 1.50 -12.73
CA SER A 118 14.56 0.41 -12.81
C SER A 118 14.63 -0.42 -11.53
N LEU A 119 14.17 0.12 -10.39
CA LEU A 119 14.13 -0.60 -9.12
C LEU A 119 12.97 -1.60 -9.13
N ASN A 120 13.30 -2.84 -9.31
CA ASN A 120 12.36 -3.95 -9.23
C ASN A 120 12.61 -4.75 -7.94
N PRO A 121 11.58 -5.11 -7.17
CA PRO A 121 10.16 -4.88 -7.45
C PRO A 121 9.62 -3.60 -6.80
N ARG A 122 8.73 -2.88 -7.48
CA ARG A 122 7.87 -1.89 -6.83
C ARG A 122 6.86 -2.60 -5.94
N GLU A 123 6.56 -2.01 -4.81
CA GLU A 123 5.38 -2.37 -4.02
C GLU A 123 4.10 -1.93 -4.76
N GLY A 124 2.92 -2.36 -4.32
CA GLY A 124 1.61 -2.10 -4.95
C GLY A 124 1.21 -0.62 -5.08
N VAL A 125 2.17 0.29 -5.29
CA VAL A 125 1.93 1.74 -5.37
C VAL A 125 2.66 2.36 -6.56
N VAL A 126 1.92 3.14 -7.38
CA VAL A 126 2.48 3.97 -8.45
C VAL A 126 2.04 5.41 -8.22
N SER A 127 3.00 6.33 -8.10
CA SER A 127 2.74 7.76 -8.05
C SER A 127 3.19 8.41 -9.36
N PHE A 128 2.36 9.30 -9.91
CA PHE A 128 2.64 9.98 -11.17
C PHE A 128 1.96 11.34 -11.23
N TYR A 129 2.37 12.16 -12.18
CA TYR A 129 1.73 13.45 -12.49
C TYR A 129 1.74 13.70 -14.00
N LEU A 130 0.86 14.58 -14.45
CA LEU A 130 0.84 15.08 -15.81
C LEU A 130 1.37 16.51 -15.84
N LYS A 131 2.41 16.76 -16.62
CA LYS A 131 3.01 18.09 -16.70
C LYS A 131 2.01 19.12 -17.24
N GLY A 132 1.79 20.18 -16.46
CA GLY A 132 0.86 21.26 -16.81
C GLY A 132 -0.62 20.95 -16.60
N VAL A 133 -0.96 19.81 -16.02
CA VAL A 133 -2.36 19.43 -15.75
C VAL A 133 -2.55 19.19 -14.25
N SER A 134 -3.61 19.75 -13.68
CA SER A 134 -3.95 19.56 -12.28
C SER A 134 -4.29 18.10 -11.97
N SER A 135 -3.68 17.53 -10.93
CA SER A 135 -4.00 16.17 -10.46
C SER A 135 -5.46 16.03 -10.04
N ASN A 136 -6.10 17.11 -9.55
CA ASN A 136 -7.52 17.10 -9.22
C ASN A 136 -8.40 16.78 -10.44
N LEU A 137 -8.14 17.41 -11.57
CA LEU A 137 -8.90 17.18 -12.79
C LEU A 137 -8.80 15.72 -13.25
N ILE A 138 -7.59 15.15 -13.20
CA ILE A 138 -7.37 13.77 -13.60
C ILE A 138 -8.08 12.80 -12.65
N VAL A 139 -7.99 13.03 -11.34
CA VAL A 139 -8.66 12.19 -10.34
C VAL A 139 -10.17 12.25 -10.48
N GLU A 140 -10.73 13.43 -10.77
CA GLU A 140 -12.17 13.57 -11.04
C GLU A 140 -12.60 12.83 -12.31
N GLN A 141 -11.81 12.91 -13.38
CA GLN A 141 -12.09 12.16 -14.62
C GLN A 141 -12.01 10.64 -14.39
N LEU A 142 -11.02 10.16 -13.65
CA LEU A 142 -10.91 8.76 -13.26
C LEU A 142 -12.11 8.33 -12.42
N ARG A 143 -12.52 9.15 -11.43
CA ARG A 143 -13.71 8.88 -10.59
C ARG A 143 -15.01 8.80 -11.38
N LYS A 144 -15.20 9.66 -12.39
CA LYS A 144 -16.35 9.60 -13.31
C LYS A 144 -16.41 8.30 -14.10
N ASN A 145 -15.28 7.61 -14.24
CA ASN A 145 -15.17 6.30 -14.87
C ASN A 145 -15.07 5.15 -13.82
N ASN A 146 -15.53 5.39 -12.59
CA ASN A 146 -15.52 4.41 -11.47
C ASN A 146 -14.13 3.93 -11.05
N ILE A 147 -13.08 4.72 -11.33
CA ILE A 147 -11.70 4.41 -10.93
C ILE A 147 -11.31 5.32 -9.77
N ARG A 148 -11.05 4.72 -8.61
CA ARG A 148 -10.66 5.44 -7.40
C ARG A 148 -9.16 5.47 -7.25
N VAL A 149 -8.60 6.69 -7.29
CA VAL A 149 -7.20 6.99 -6.99
C VAL A 149 -7.12 8.14 -5.98
N HIS A 150 -5.96 8.41 -5.44
CA HIS A 150 -5.77 9.47 -4.45
C HIS A 150 -4.85 10.56 -4.96
N ILE A 151 -5.17 11.82 -4.58
CA ILE A 151 -4.23 12.94 -4.68
C ILE A 151 -3.33 12.92 -3.45
N ARG A 152 -2.03 13.07 -3.68
CA ARG A 152 -1.04 13.33 -2.63
C ARG A 152 -0.59 14.77 -2.78
N LYS A 153 -0.81 15.56 -1.74
CA LYS A 153 -0.45 16.99 -1.70
C LYS A 153 0.93 17.17 -1.09
N ASN A 154 1.55 18.30 -1.44
CA ASN A 154 2.79 18.74 -0.80
C ASN A 154 2.48 19.27 0.61
N ASP A 155 2.36 18.36 1.55
CA ASP A 155 2.08 18.56 2.95
C ASP A 155 3.14 17.87 3.84
N HIS A 156 2.93 17.85 5.15
CA HIS A 156 3.83 17.21 6.09
C HIS A 156 4.02 15.69 5.88
N TYR A 157 3.13 15.01 5.13
CA TYR A 157 3.28 13.59 4.80
C TYR A 157 4.08 13.36 3.51
N CYS A 158 3.93 14.22 2.51
CA CYS A 158 4.48 13.98 1.17
C CYS A 158 5.49 15.07 0.73
N GLY A 159 5.66 16.13 1.51
CA GLY A 159 6.55 17.25 1.17
C GLY A 159 8.00 16.82 0.92
N ASN A 160 8.51 15.85 1.66
CA ASN A 160 9.87 15.33 1.46
C ASN A 160 10.10 14.72 0.06
N ILE A 161 9.03 14.25 -0.59
CA ILE A 161 9.09 13.71 -1.96
C ILE A 161 8.77 14.81 -2.99
N LEU A 162 7.71 15.60 -2.73
CA LEU A 162 7.19 16.54 -3.73
C LEU A 162 7.98 17.86 -3.83
N ASN A 163 8.55 18.35 -2.71
CA ASN A 163 9.35 19.58 -2.71
C ASN A 163 10.59 19.52 -3.62
N PRO A 164 11.43 18.47 -3.56
CA PRO A 164 12.57 18.35 -4.46
C PRO A 164 12.17 18.31 -5.95
N LEU A 165 10.97 17.77 -6.23
CA LEU A 165 10.40 17.69 -7.58
C LEU A 165 9.69 18.98 -8.00
N LYS A 166 9.56 19.95 -7.10
CA LYS A 166 8.82 21.22 -7.31
C LYS A 166 7.36 20.97 -7.69
N LEU A 167 6.75 19.96 -7.12
CA LEU A 167 5.35 19.58 -7.34
C LEU A 167 4.48 19.99 -6.15
N ASN A 168 3.29 20.52 -6.44
CA ASN A 168 2.28 20.82 -5.43
C ASN A 168 1.45 19.57 -5.06
N ASP A 169 1.29 18.68 -6.01
CA ASP A 169 0.55 17.43 -5.84
C ASP A 169 0.97 16.36 -6.86
N CYS A 170 0.52 15.15 -6.64
CA CYS A 170 0.60 14.06 -7.61
C CYS A 170 -0.57 13.08 -7.41
N ILE A 171 -0.74 12.19 -8.36
CA ILE A 171 -1.73 11.12 -8.31
C ILE A 171 -1.06 9.86 -7.75
N ARG A 172 -1.71 9.18 -6.80
CA ARG A 172 -1.27 7.88 -6.29
C ARG A 172 -2.29 6.80 -6.62
N LEU A 173 -1.88 5.86 -7.43
CA LEU A 173 -2.56 4.59 -7.66
C LEU A 173 -2.04 3.57 -6.65
N SER A 174 -2.94 2.81 -6.03
CA SER A 174 -2.60 1.74 -5.09
C SER A 174 -3.28 0.45 -5.54
N ILE A 175 -2.51 -0.63 -5.55
CA ILE A 175 -2.93 -1.97 -5.91
C ILE A 175 -2.84 -2.85 -4.67
N CYS A 176 -3.80 -3.73 -4.52
CA CYS A 176 -3.81 -4.78 -3.51
C CYS A 176 -4.08 -6.13 -4.18
N HIS A 177 -3.86 -7.19 -3.45
CA HIS A 177 -4.03 -8.58 -3.94
C HIS A 177 -5.44 -8.92 -4.46
N TYR A 178 -6.46 -8.14 -4.14
CA TYR A 178 -7.83 -8.31 -4.65
C TYR A 178 -8.10 -7.58 -5.97
N ASN A 179 -7.15 -6.77 -6.46
CA ASN A 179 -7.30 -6.14 -7.77
C ASN A 179 -6.97 -7.11 -8.90
N SER A 180 -7.61 -6.94 -10.02
CA SER A 180 -7.45 -7.78 -11.20
C SER A 180 -6.66 -7.09 -12.31
N LYS A 181 -6.09 -7.89 -13.22
CA LYS A 181 -5.47 -7.37 -14.46
C LYS A 181 -6.48 -6.64 -15.36
N ASN A 182 -7.77 -7.00 -15.29
CA ASN A 182 -8.81 -6.31 -16.05
C ASN A 182 -9.04 -4.90 -15.53
N GLU A 183 -9.06 -4.69 -14.20
CA GLU A 183 -9.14 -3.35 -13.61
C GLU A 183 -7.94 -2.49 -14.02
N ALA A 184 -6.73 -3.06 -14.05
CA ALA A 184 -5.55 -2.37 -14.54
C ALA A 184 -5.67 -1.95 -16.02
N LYS A 185 -6.21 -2.83 -16.88
CA LYS A 185 -6.49 -2.49 -18.28
C LYS A 185 -7.53 -1.39 -18.42
N GLU A 186 -8.60 -1.43 -17.63
CA GLU A 186 -9.62 -0.36 -17.63
C GLU A 186 -9.02 0.98 -17.17
N PHE A 187 -8.18 0.98 -16.14
CA PHE A 187 -7.43 2.17 -15.73
C PHE A 187 -6.59 2.71 -16.90
N LEU A 188 -5.83 1.86 -17.59
CA LEU A 188 -5.01 2.28 -18.73
C LEU A 188 -5.84 2.84 -19.89
N LYS A 189 -6.98 2.23 -20.23
CA LYS A 189 -7.88 2.77 -21.27
C LYS A 189 -8.36 4.18 -20.93
N VAL A 190 -8.77 4.38 -19.68
CA VAL A 190 -9.29 5.67 -19.24
C VAL A 190 -8.19 6.73 -19.19
N ILE A 191 -7.03 6.43 -18.61
CA ILE A 191 -5.94 7.41 -18.50
C ILE A 191 -5.38 7.78 -19.89
N ASN A 192 -5.27 6.82 -20.83
CA ASN A 192 -4.88 7.10 -22.21
C ASN A 192 -5.84 8.09 -22.87
N ARG A 193 -7.16 7.87 -22.75
CA ARG A 193 -8.20 8.77 -23.29
C ARG A 193 -8.10 10.18 -22.68
N ILE A 194 -7.89 10.28 -21.36
CA ILE A 194 -7.71 11.58 -20.68
C ILE A 194 -6.49 12.31 -21.20
N CYS A 195 -5.40 11.62 -21.52
CA CYS A 195 -4.16 12.22 -22.00
C CYS A 195 -4.18 12.60 -23.48
N GLN A 196 -5.13 12.06 -24.28
CA GLN A 196 -5.30 12.42 -25.70
C GLN A 196 -6.09 13.70 -25.90
N ASN A 197 -6.96 14.04 -24.96
CA ASN A 197 -7.73 15.27 -24.92
C ASN A 197 -6.96 16.40 -24.23
#